data_3ccef4a489ee9e5575efd3586d0e149c
#
_entry.id   3ccef4a489ee9e5575efd3586d0e149c
#
_cell.length_a   1.000
_cell.length_b   1.000
_cell.length_c   1.000
_cell.angle_alpha   90.00
_cell.angle_beta   90.00
_cell.angle_gamma   90.00
#
_symmetry.space_group_name_H-M   'P 1'
#
loop_
_entity.id
_entity.type
_entity.pdbx_description
1 polymer ?
#
loop_
_entity_poly.entity_id
_entity_poly.type
_entity_poly.pdbx_seq_one_letter_code
_entity_poly.pdbx_strand_id
1 'polypeptide(L)'
;MRKRNIVLSLAAAPAVAALISSCAASQHVAHRNLTVQCTENPTGQDPTNGGVWGHGRCTITGVVHDSGPATDYRTQNGTTALIRRVVTGAKGTITFVITINLAGGGGEPWKITSGTKTYTKLHGRGYEVVDNYASTPATFVLKGTVSPATA
;
A
#
# COMPACT_ATOMS: atom_id res chain seq x y z
N MET A 1 67.92 59.30 -22.18
CA MET A 1 67.13 58.49 -21.20
C MET A 1 65.78 58.21 -21.79
N ARG A 2 65.52 56.94 -22.33
CA ARG A 2 64.24 56.55 -22.88
C ARG A 2 63.45 55.72 -21.86
N LYS A 3 62.29 56.26 -21.43
CA LYS A 3 61.35 55.54 -20.58
C LYS A 3 60.54 54.53 -21.44
N ARG A 4 60.64 53.26 -21.12
CA ARG A 4 59.82 52.18 -21.71
C ARG A 4 58.51 52.06 -20.88
N ASN A 5 57.41 52.31 -21.55
CA ASN A 5 56.08 52.00 -21.00
C ASN A 5 55.79 50.51 -21.23
N ILE A 6 55.55 49.80 -20.13
CA ILE A 6 55.08 48.42 -20.16
C ILE A 6 53.54 48.47 -20.09
N VAL A 7 52.89 47.99 -21.15
CA VAL A 7 51.43 47.82 -21.19
C VAL A 7 51.14 46.39 -20.71
N LEU A 8 50.50 46.26 -19.56
CA LEU A 8 49.98 45.01 -19.08
C LEU A 8 48.62 44.76 -19.77
N SER A 9 48.59 43.75 -20.64
CA SER A 9 47.31 43.21 -21.18
C SER A 9 46.69 42.26 -20.18
N LEU A 10 45.55 42.63 -19.60
CA LEU A 10 44.70 41.71 -18.85
C LEU A 10 43.91 40.84 -19.85
N ALA A 11 44.23 39.55 -19.91
CA ALA A 11 43.41 38.58 -20.61
C ALA A 11 42.25 38.15 -19.74
N ALA A 12 41.04 38.50 -20.16
CA ALA A 12 39.81 38.03 -19.54
C ALA A 12 39.49 36.59 -20.03
N ALA A 13 39.50 35.62 -19.12
CA ALA A 13 39.08 34.29 -19.42
C ALA A 13 37.53 34.19 -19.32
N PRO A 14 36.85 33.60 -20.31
CA PRO A 14 35.41 33.36 -20.21
C PRO A 14 35.11 32.22 -19.23
N ALA A 15 34.34 32.52 -18.20
CA ALA A 15 33.76 31.51 -17.30
C ALA A 15 32.68 30.73 -18.07
N VAL A 16 32.96 29.48 -18.41
CA VAL A 16 31.99 28.55 -18.95
C VAL A 16 31.15 28.04 -17.78
N ALA A 17 29.95 28.59 -17.61
CA ALA A 17 28.96 28.05 -16.67
C ALA A 17 28.40 26.75 -17.23
N ALA A 18 28.87 25.62 -16.71
CA ALA A 18 28.30 24.31 -16.99
C ALA A 18 26.92 24.22 -16.29
N LEU A 19 25.85 24.36 -17.07
CA LEU A 19 24.48 24.03 -16.64
C LEU A 19 24.39 22.52 -16.47
N ILE A 20 24.54 22.05 -15.23
CA ILE A 20 24.23 20.67 -14.88
C ILE A 20 22.71 20.57 -14.85
N SER A 21 22.11 20.17 -15.98
CA SER A 21 20.72 19.70 -16.02
C SER A 21 20.64 18.39 -15.22
N SER A 22 20.28 18.51 -13.94
CA SER A 22 19.87 17.36 -13.16
C SER A 22 18.55 16.84 -13.71
N CYS A 23 18.60 15.89 -14.67
CA CYS A 23 17.48 15.02 -14.97
C CYS A 23 17.15 14.24 -13.71
N ALA A 24 16.16 14.71 -12.94
CA ALA A 24 15.54 13.91 -11.91
C ALA A 24 14.90 12.71 -12.63
N ALA A 25 15.59 11.57 -12.61
CA ALA A 25 15.04 10.31 -13.09
C ALA A 25 13.79 10.04 -12.24
N SER A 26 12.61 10.15 -12.83
CA SER A 26 11.36 9.68 -12.22
C SER A 26 11.57 8.22 -11.85
N GLN A 27 11.76 7.93 -10.56
CA GLN A 27 11.84 6.57 -10.09
C GLN A 27 10.46 5.93 -10.31
N HIS A 28 10.35 5.13 -11.36
CA HIS A 28 9.19 4.30 -11.60
C HIS A 28 9.08 3.32 -10.42
N VAL A 29 8.17 3.61 -9.49
CA VAL A 29 7.87 2.68 -8.40
C VAL A 29 7.24 1.44 -9.02
N ALA A 30 7.96 0.32 -8.98
CA ALA A 30 7.50 -0.93 -9.55
C ALA A 30 6.28 -1.44 -8.75
N HIS A 31 5.10 -1.37 -9.35
CA HIS A 31 3.91 -2.00 -8.81
C HIS A 31 4.02 -3.52 -8.96
N ARG A 32 3.80 -4.26 -7.88
CA ARG A 32 3.86 -5.70 -7.84
C ARG A 32 2.53 -6.28 -7.38
N ASN A 33 2.16 -7.43 -7.90
CA ASN A 33 0.91 -8.09 -7.53
C ASN A 33 0.92 -8.59 -6.10
N LEU A 34 -0.22 -8.46 -5.44
CA LEU A 34 -0.53 -9.04 -4.15
C LEU A 34 -1.86 -9.78 -4.24
N THR A 35 -1.89 -10.98 -3.68
CA THR A 35 -3.13 -11.74 -3.46
C THR A 35 -3.19 -12.12 -1.99
N VAL A 36 -4.34 -11.90 -1.36
CA VAL A 36 -4.61 -12.33 0.01
C VAL A 36 -5.85 -13.22 -0.03
N GLN A 37 -5.68 -14.46 0.39
CA GLN A 37 -6.77 -15.44 0.47
C GLN A 37 -7.05 -15.74 1.94
N CYS A 38 -8.27 -15.54 2.38
CA CYS A 38 -8.69 -15.71 3.76
C CYS A 38 -9.83 -16.71 3.87
N THR A 39 -9.85 -17.40 5.00
CA THR A 39 -10.95 -18.23 5.46
C THR A 39 -11.27 -17.84 6.89
N GLU A 40 -12.50 -17.42 7.16
CA GLU A 40 -12.91 -16.82 8.42
C GLU A 40 -14.20 -17.41 8.98
N ASN A 41 -14.29 -17.48 10.30
CA ASN A 41 -15.50 -17.85 11.02
C ASN A 41 -16.15 -16.59 11.58
N PRO A 42 -17.31 -16.17 11.07
CA PRO A 42 -18.05 -15.06 11.63
C PRO A 42 -18.45 -15.34 13.08
N THR A 43 -18.43 -14.30 13.92
CA THR A 43 -18.84 -14.42 15.33
C THR A 43 -20.35 -14.59 15.53
N GLY A 44 -21.12 -14.52 14.44
CA GLY A 44 -22.58 -14.49 14.48
C GLY A 44 -23.14 -13.12 14.87
N GLN A 45 -22.28 -12.13 15.07
CA GLN A 45 -22.64 -10.75 15.32
C GLN A 45 -22.31 -9.90 14.09
N ASP A 46 -23.11 -8.87 13.87
CA ASP A 46 -22.88 -7.91 12.78
C ASP A 46 -22.65 -6.50 13.38
N PRO A 47 -21.45 -6.26 13.95
CA PRO A 47 -21.18 -5.02 14.64
C PRO A 47 -21.14 -3.84 13.67
N THR A 48 -21.69 -2.72 14.09
CA THR A 48 -21.69 -1.47 13.30
C THR A 48 -20.70 -0.44 13.81
N ASN A 49 -20.08 -0.67 14.96
CA ASN A 49 -19.28 0.29 15.73
C ASN A 49 -17.79 -0.07 15.86
N GLY A 50 -17.27 -0.92 14.99
CA GLY A 50 -15.86 -1.37 15.03
C GLY A 50 -15.61 -2.63 15.85
N GLY A 51 -16.66 -3.35 16.24
CA GLY A 51 -16.55 -4.64 16.89
C GLY A 51 -16.00 -5.73 15.97
N VAL A 52 -15.64 -6.87 16.57
CA VAL A 52 -15.13 -8.03 15.82
C VAL A 52 -16.28 -8.70 15.08
N TRP A 53 -16.10 -8.81 13.75
CA TRP A 53 -17.00 -9.54 12.87
C TRP A 53 -16.64 -11.02 12.78
N GLY A 54 -15.34 -11.33 12.65
CA GLY A 54 -14.86 -12.70 12.47
C GLY A 54 -13.39 -12.89 12.81
N HIS A 55 -13.02 -14.16 12.91
CA HIS A 55 -11.65 -14.62 13.08
C HIS A 55 -11.32 -15.73 12.08
N GLY A 56 -10.09 -15.75 11.58
CA GLY A 56 -9.68 -16.75 10.62
C GLY A 56 -8.19 -16.81 10.37
N ARG A 57 -7.85 -17.21 9.16
CA ARG A 57 -6.47 -17.25 8.65
C ARG A 57 -6.43 -16.70 7.24
N CYS A 58 -5.36 -16.00 6.94
CA CYS A 58 -5.06 -15.56 5.59
C CYS A 58 -3.70 -16.09 5.13
N THR A 59 -3.61 -16.32 3.82
CA THR A 59 -2.37 -16.55 3.08
C THR A 59 -2.15 -15.38 2.13
N ILE A 60 -0.95 -14.80 2.20
CA ILE A 60 -0.52 -13.68 1.37
C ILE A 60 0.49 -14.21 0.36
N THR A 61 0.29 -13.92 -0.92
CA THR A 61 1.18 -14.32 -2.02
C THR A 61 1.45 -13.16 -2.98
N GLY A 62 2.47 -13.31 -3.81
CA GLY A 62 2.94 -12.28 -4.73
C GLY A 62 4.25 -11.67 -4.25
N VAL A 63 4.29 -10.36 -4.03
CA VAL A 63 5.51 -9.64 -3.59
C VAL A 63 6.01 -10.11 -2.21
N VAL A 64 5.11 -10.58 -1.36
CA VAL A 64 5.41 -11.17 -0.05
C VAL A 64 4.68 -12.51 0.03
N HIS A 65 5.38 -13.52 0.59
CA HIS A 65 4.76 -14.80 0.93
C HIS A 65 4.71 -14.91 2.46
N ASP A 66 3.50 -14.95 3.01
CA ASP A 66 3.28 -15.06 4.46
C ASP A 66 1.92 -15.72 4.73
N SER A 67 1.69 -16.15 5.95
CA SER A 67 0.38 -16.61 6.38
C SER A 67 0.23 -16.43 7.89
N GLY A 68 -1.00 -16.25 8.34
CA GLY A 68 -1.23 -16.07 9.76
C GLY A 68 -2.69 -15.90 10.13
N PRO A 69 -2.98 -15.82 11.45
CA PRO A 69 -4.30 -15.48 11.93
C PRO A 69 -4.76 -14.12 11.41
N ALA A 70 -6.04 -14.01 11.18
CA ALA A 70 -6.71 -12.80 10.76
C ALA A 70 -7.86 -12.46 11.72
N THR A 71 -8.12 -11.18 11.89
CA THR A 71 -9.30 -10.69 12.61
C THR A 71 -9.90 -9.55 11.80
N ASP A 72 -11.20 -9.66 11.55
CA ASP A 72 -11.99 -8.63 10.89
C ASP A 72 -12.80 -7.84 11.92
N TYR A 73 -12.73 -6.53 11.79
CA TYR A 73 -13.52 -5.57 12.56
C TYR A 73 -14.43 -4.82 11.59
N ARG A 74 -15.70 -4.67 11.95
CA ARG A 74 -16.70 -4.03 11.10
C ARG A 74 -17.19 -2.71 11.70
N THR A 75 -17.19 -1.68 10.85
CA THR A 75 -17.84 -0.39 11.12
C THR A 75 -18.82 -0.10 10.00
N GLN A 76 -19.99 0.45 10.33
CA GLN A 76 -20.97 0.81 9.30
C GLN A 76 -21.44 2.27 9.51
N ASN A 77 -21.58 2.97 8.38
CA ASN A 77 -22.19 4.28 8.33
C ASN A 77 -23.14 4.34 7.12
N GLY A 78 -24.43 4.38 7.39
CA GLY A 78 -25.47 4.32 6.37
C GLY A 78 -25.34 3.05 5.52
N THR A 79 -25.23 3.21 4.21
CA THR A 79 -25.08 2.10 3.24
C THR A 79 -23.63 1.67 3.00
N THR A 80 -22.67 2.20 3.75
CA THR A 80 -21.26 1.84 3.62
C THR A 80 -20.80 1.09 4.86
N ALA A 81 -20.24 -0.10 4.68
CA ALA A 81 -19.50 -0.81 5.72
C ALA A 81 -18.00 -0.79 5.41
N LEU A 82 -17.19 -0.73 6.45
CA LEU A 82 -15.74 -0.84 6.39
C LEU A 82 -15.34 -2.09 7.16
N ILE A 83 -14.65 -3.01 6.51
CA ILE A 83 -13.98 -4.13 7.16
C ILE A 83 -12.50 -3.79 7.32
N ARG A 84 -12.05 -3.73 8.56
CA ARG A 84 -10.64 -3.60 8.91
C ARG A 84 -10.09 -4.99 9.22
N ARG A 85 -9.45 -5.60 8.22
CA ARG A 85 -8.80 -6.92 8.32
C ARG A 85 -7.38 -6.78 8.79
N VAL A 86 -7.05 -7.41 9.90
CA VAL A 86 -5.70 -7.43 10.50
C VAL A 86 -5.14 -8.84 10.37
N VAL A 87 -4.08 -9.01 9.58
CA VAL A 87 -3.39 -10.30 9.40
C VAL A 87 -2.05 -10.23 10.10
N THR A 88 -1.75 -11.20 10.97
CA THR A 88 -0.49 -11.30 11.71
C THR A 88 0.24 -12.57 11.31
N GLY A 89 1.30 -12.41 10.51
CA GLY A 89 2.15 -13.52 10.06
C GLY A 89 3.57 -13.46 10.66
N ALA A 90 4.40 -14.36 10.21
CA ALA A 90 5.81 -14.42 10.63
C ALA A 90 6.60 -13.16 10.21
N LYS A 91 6.21 -12.54 9.09
CA LYS A 91 6.85 -11.35 8.53
C LYS A 91 6.31 -10.03 9.10
N GLY A 92 5.33 -10.08 9.98
CA GLY A 92 4.74 -8.90 10.64
C GLY A 92 3.23 -8.89 10.59
N THR A 93 2.67 -7.74 10.95
CA THR A 93 1.23 -7.48 10.87
C THR A 93 0.95 -6.56 9.68
N ILE A 94 -0.11 -6.83 8.94
CA ILE A 94 -0.59 -5.97 7.86
C ILE A 94 -2.08 -5.73 8.05
N THR A 95 -2.52 -4.49 7.82
CA THR A 95 -3.93 -4.08 7.96
C THR A 95 -4.46 -3.62 6.62
N PHE A 96 -5.53 -4.26 6.19
CA PHE A 96 -6.35 -3.85 5.05
C PHE A 96 -7.61 -3.16 5.53
N VAL A 97 -8.09 -2.19 4.78
CA VAL A 97 -9.46 -1.65 4.91
C VAL A 97 -10.18 -1.92 3.60
N ILE A 98 -11.24 -2.70 3.68
CA ILE A 98 -12.14 -3.04 2.58
C ILE A 98 -13.40 -2.19 2.74
N THR A 99 -13.89 -1.60 1.65
CA THR A 99 -15.11 -0.79 1.63
C THR A 99 -16.22 -1.57 0.96
N ILE A 100 -17.32 -1.81 1.65
CA ILE A 100 -18.48 -2.55 1.17
C ILE A 100 -19.63 -1.58 0.95
N ASN A 101 -20.23 -1.59 -0.25
CA ASN A 101 -21.47 -0.87 -0.52
C ASN A 101 -22.66 -1.80 -0.28
N LEU A 102 -23.36 -1.61 0.84
CA LEU A 102 -24.51 -2.42 1.24
C LEU A 102 -25.76 -2.20 0.37
N ALA A 103 -25.80 -1.12 -0.41
CA ALA A 103 -26.87 -0.88 -1.38
C ALA A 103 -26.67 -1.69 -2.68
N GLY A 104 -25.55 -2.40 -2.80
CA GLY A 104 -25.17 -3.17 -3.98
C GLY A 104 -24.54 -2.33 -5.08
N GLY A 105 -23.87 -3.00 -6.01
CA GLY A 105 -23.19 -2.39 -7.17
C GLY A 105 -21.75 -1.97 -6.89
N GLY A 106 -20.86 -2.29 -7.84
CA GLY A 106 -19.43 -2.03 -7.74
C GLY A 106 -18.67 -3.15 -7.04
N GLY A 107 -17.34 -3.20 -7.27
CA GLY A 107 -16.46 -4.08 -6.51
C GLY A 107 -16.21 -3.52 -5.12
N GLU A 108 -15.64 -4.33 -4.25
CA GLU A 108 -15.25 -3.97 -2.89
C GLU A 108 -13.78 -3.53 -2.86
N PRO A 109 -13.49 -2.23 -2.99
CA PRO A 109 -12.12 -1.75 -3.01
C PRO A 109 -11.46 -1.91 -1.64
N TRP A 110 -10.18 -2.27 -1.67
CA TRP A 110 -9.36 -2.31 -0.47
C TRP A 110 -8.10 -1.46 -0.60
N LYS A 111 -7.55 -1.07 0.53
CA LYS A 111 -6.24 -0.43 0.66
C LYS A 111 -5.50 -0.94 1.89
N ILE A 112 -4.15 -0.92 1.83
CA ILE A 112 -3.30 -1.12 3.01
C ILE A 112 -3.28 0.20 3.80
N THR A 113 -3.55 0.13 5.10
CA THR A 113 -3.56 1.30 5.99
C THR A 113 -2.43 1.31 7.00
N SER A 114 -1.89 0.13 7.34
CA SER A 114 -0.72 0.00 8.21
C SER A 114 -0.02 -1.34 8.03
N GLY A 115 1.25 -1.39 8.46
CA GLY A 115 2.03 -2.60 8.50
C GLY A 115 3.19 -2.49 9.47
N THR A 116 3.71 -3.64 9.91
CA THR A 116 4.90 -3.75 10.77
C THR A 116 5.96 -4.62 10.12
N LYS A 117 7.21 -4.55 10.58
CA LYS A 117 8.35 -5.33 10.05
C LYS A 117 8.44 -5.21 8.51
N THR A 118 8.33 -6.34 7.78
CA THR A 118 8.38 -6.37 6.30
C THR A 118 7.28 -5.51 5.65
N TYR A 119 6.17 -5.29 6.33
CA TYR A 119 5.03 -4.54 5.81
C TYR A 119 5.06 -3.03 6.12
N THR A 120 6.06 -2.54 6.92
CA THR A 120 6.10 -1.15 7.41
C THR A 120 5.99 -0.09 6.31
N LYS A 121 6.58 -0.37 5.13
CA LYS A 121 6.60 0.56 4.00
C LYS A 121 5.78 0.05 2.82
N LEU A 122 4.83 -0.85 3.05
CA LEU A 122 4.02 -1.40 1.98
C LEU A 122 2.73 -0.60 1.84
N HIS A 123 2.52 -0.05 0.64
CA HIS A 123 1.28 0.59 0.24
C HIS A 123 0.63 -0.24 -0.86
N GLY A 124 -0.68 -0.31 -0.87
CA GLY A 124 -1.38 -1.09 -1.88
C GLY A 124 -2.86 -0.85 -1.91
N ARG A 125 -3.45 -1.24 -3.04
CA ARG A 125 -4.88 -1.15 -3.29
C ARG A 125 -5.32 -2.19 -4.31
N GLY A 126 -6.58 -2.50 -4.31
CA GLY A 126 -7.18 -3.44 -5.24
C GLY A 126 -8.65 -3.65 -4.94
N TYR A 127 -9.13 -4.84 -5.28
CA TYR A 127 -10.53 -5.21 -5.06
C TYR A 127 -10.61 -6.58 -4.39
N GLU A 128 -11.63 -6.78 -3.57
CA GLU A 128 -12.09 -8.10 -3.17
C GLU A 128 -12.80 -8.72 -4.38
N VAL A 129 -12.29 -9.88 -4.83
CA VAL A 129 -12.75 -10.53 -6.08
C VAL A 129 -13.52 -11.81 -5.83
N VAL A 130 -13.46 -12.32 -4.60
CA VAL A 130 -14.26 -13.40 -4.09
C VAL A 130 -14.69 -13.03 -2.69
N ASP A 131 -15.99 -12.99 -2.46
CA ASP A 131 -16.60 -12.89 -1.16
C ASP A 131 -17.66 -13.97 -1.04
N ASN A 132 -17.60 -14.76 -0.02
CA ASN A 132 -18.61 -15.75 0.27
C ASN A 132 -18.96 -15.68 1.76
N TYR A 133 -19.67 -14.61 2.11
CA TYR A 133 -20.15 -14.37 3.47
C TYR A 133 -21.20 -15.39 3.93
N ALA A 134 -21.88 -16.06 2.99
CA ALA A 134 -22.91 -17.04 3.31
C ALA A 134 -22.34 -18.42 3.69
N SER A 135 -21.07 -18.67 3.41
CA SER A 135 -20.40 -19.92 3.80
C SER A 135 -19.95 -19.91 5.25
N THR A 136 -19.80 -21.09 5.84
CA THR A 136 -19.16 -21.26 7.14
C THR A 136 -18.12 -22.39 6.99
N PRO A 137 -16.82 -22.05 6.99
CA PRO A 137 -16.25 -20.70 7.09
C PRO A 137 -16.49 -19.82 5.86
N ALA A 138 -16.56 -18.52 6.06
CA ALA A 138 -16.58 -17.54 4.98
C ALA A 138 -15.22 -17.50 4.26
N THR A 139 -15.22 -17.21 2.97
CA THR A 139 -13.99 -17.13 2.16
C THR A 139 -13.90 -15.82 1.41
N PHE A 140 -12.69 -15.25 1.38
CA PHE A 140 -12.41 -13.96 0.75
C PHE A 140 -11.13 -14.01 -0.05
N VAL A 141 -11.09 -13.31 -1.18
CA VAL A 141 -9.86 -13.13 -1.98
C VAL A 141 -9.71 -11.69 -2.38
N LEU A 142 -8.67 -11.05 -1.83
CA LEU A 142 -8.24 -9.71 -2.23
C LEU A 142 -7.18 -9.82 -3.32
N LYS A 143 -7.34 -9.09 -4.43
CA LYS A 143 -6.32 -8.95 -5.49
C LYS A 143 -6.03 -7.50 -5.74
N GLY A 144 -4.77 -7.17 -5.97
CA GLY A 144 -4.36 -5.82 -6.30
C GLY A 144 -2.87 -5.66 -6.48
N THR A 145 -2.44 -4.43 -6.41
CA THR A 145 -1.04 -4.07 -6.58
C THR A 145 -0.51 -3.36 -5.35
N VAL A 146 0.75 -3.58 -5.07
CA VAL A 146 1.48 -2.95 -3.96
C VAL A 146 2.77 -2.34 -4.47
N SER A 147 3.20 -1.31 -3.77
CA SER A 147 4.51 -0.69 -3.95
C SER A 147 5.16 -0.53 -2.58
N PRO A 148 6.51 -0.63 -2.48
CA PRO A 148 7.19 -0.14 -1.30
C PRO A 148 6.95 1.37 -1.20
N ALA A 149 6.86 1.93 0.03
CA ALA A 149 6.89 3.38 0.16
C ALA A 149 8.19 3.91 -0.43
N THR A 150 8.09 4.93 -1.27
CA THR A 150 9.27 5.72 -1.67
C THR A 150 9.90 6.31 -0.41
N ALA A 151 11.20 6.10 -0.28
CA ALA A 151 11.98 6.68 0.81
C ALA A 151 12.00 8.20 0.70
#